data_922e9bf9a308e5ab74fbef9637a5b531
#
_entry.id   922e9bf9a308e5ab74fbef9637a5b531
#
_cell.length_a   1.000
_cell.length_b   1.000
_cell.length_c   1.000
_cell.angle_alpha   90.00
_cell.angle_beta   90.00
_cell.angle_gamma   90.00
#
_symmetry.space_group_name_H-M   'P 1'
#
loop_
_entity.id
_entity.type
_entity.pdbx_description
1 polymer ?
#
loop_
_entity_poly.entity_id
_entity_poly.type
_entity_poly.pdbx_seq_one_letter_code
_entity_poly.pdbx_strand_id
1 'polypeptide(L)'
;MTNSRASAARVIERVVAGRRSLDAALADVLSRLRDARERALIQELAYGTLRWYFQLDAVLGALLKKPLKARDSDLRCLLLVGLYQLRHMSVPAHAAINESVQAARQLDKEWATGLVNAVLRNCQRREAELEGVIAASDSARYAHPGWLVKRVRADWPDDWQSVLQAGNRRPPLVLRVNLLRYSRDDYLEILNQQAIEAQPLTHACQGIRLDAPVPVDALPGFSGGAVSVQDGAAQLAAELLDLAPGQRVLDACAAPGGKTAHILESEPALAGLTAVDIDTRRVQRIHDNLDRLGLSAQVLTGDAAEPRQWWDGRCYDRILLDAPCSASGVIRRHPDIKLLRRPKDITALASRQAALLEAMWPLLSA
;
A
#
# COMPACT_ATOMS: atom_id res chain seq x y z
N MET A 1 6.52 -11.31 26.57
CA MET A 1 6.56 -11.27 25.10
C MET A 1 5.16 -11.00 24.58
N THR A 2 5.00 -10.07 23.69
CA THR A 2 3.69 -9.75 23.09
C THR A 2 3.40 -10.78 22.00
N ASN A 3 2.22 -11.42 21.99
CA ASN A 3 1.89 -12.38 20.94
C ASN A 3 1.60 -11.64 19.63
N SER A 4 2.29 -12.02 18.54
CA SER A 4 2.17 -11.36 17.23
C SER A 4 0.74 -11.38 16.68
N ARG A 5 -0.10 -12.39 17.03
CA ARG A 5 -1.51 -12.50 16.60
C ARG A 5 -2.37 -11.45 17.32
N ALA A 6 -2.13 -11.25 18.64
CA ALA A 6 -2.81 -10.20 19.39
C ALA A 6 -2.44 -8.80 18.86
N SER A 7 -1.16 -8.58 18.56
CA SER A 7 -0.69 -7.33 17.96
C SER A 7 -1.32 -7.07 16.59
N ALA A 8 -1.36 -8.08 15.72
CA ALA A 8 -2.02 -7.98 14.41
C ALA A 8 -3.53 -7.71 14.54
N ALA A 9 -4.21 -8.38 15.48
CA ALA A 9 -5.64 -8.14 15.73
C ALA A 9 -5.91 -6.69 16.14
N ARG A 10 -5.09 -6.10 17.01
CA ARG A 10 -5.19 -4.67 17.40
C ARG A 10 -4.92 -3.72 16.23
N VAL A 11 -3.95 -4.05 15.35
CA VAL A 11 -3.71 -3.27 14.12
C VAL A 11 -4.95 -3.29 13.22
N ILE A 12 -5.51 -4.48 12.96
CA ILE A 12 -6.69 -4.65 12.11
C ILE A 12 -7.89 -3.93 12.70
N GLU A 13 -8.09 -4.00 14.02
CA GLU A 13 -9.17 -3.29 14.71
C GLU A 13 -9.07 -1.77 14.50
N ARG A 14 -7.86 -1.19 14.61
CA ARG A 14 -7.64 0.25 14.34
C ARG A 14 -7.98 0.64 12.90
N VAL A 15 -7.81 -0.26 11.94
CA VAL A 15 -8.21 -0.03 10.56
C VAL A 15 -9.72 -0.16 10.41
N VAL A 16 -10.31 -1.27 10.88
CA VAL A 16 -11.72 -1.61 10.64
C VAL A 16 -12.67 -0.73 11.46
N ALA A 17 -12.43 -0.60 12.77
CA ALA A 17 -13.27 0.17 13.69
C ALA A 17 -12.78 1.62 13.81
N GLY A 18 -11.46 1.83 13.94
CA GLY A 18 -10.84 3.15 14.12
C GLY A 18 -10.65 3.94 12.82
N ARG A 19 -10.88 3.33 11.65
CA ARG A 19 -10.76 3.94 10.31
C ARG A 19 -9.40 4.60 10.03
N ARG A 20 -8.35 4.09 10.66
CA ARG A 20 -6.97 4.53 10.42
C ARG A 20 -6.38 3.76 9.23
N SER A 21 -5.45 4.37 8.50
CA SER A 21 -4.68 3.65 7.48
C SER A 21 -3.86 2.52 8.12
N LEU A 22 -3.64 1.44 7.36
CA LEU A 22 -2.85 0.29 7.82
C LEU A 22 -1.42 0.70 8.20
N ASP A 23 -0.79 1.56 7.38
CA ASP A 23 0.57 2.04 7.64
C ASP A 23 0.67 2.80 8.97
N ALA A 24 -0.29 3.69 9.26
CA ALA A 24 -0.33 4.41 10.53
C ALA A 24 -0.60 3.48 11.72
N ALA A 25 -1.49 2.49 11.56
CA ALA A 25 -1.80 1.52 12.61
C ALA A 25 -0.62 0.58 12.89
N LEU A 26 0.14 0.18 11.86
CA LEU A 26 1.35 -0.62 11.99
C LEU A 26 2.50 0.15 12.64
N ALA A 27 2.74 1.40 12.23
CA ALA A 27 3.82 2.21 12.77
C ALA A 27 3.77 2.30 14.30
N ASP A 28 2.57 2.50 14.87
CA ASP A 28 2.37 2.56 16.33
C ASP A 28 2.76 1.26 17.07
N VAL A 29 2.62 0.12 16.42
CA VAL A 29 2.92 -1.20 17.01
C VAL A 29 4.37 -1.58 16.76
N LEU A 30 4.84 -1.39 15.53
CA LEU A 30 6.17 -1.85 15.11
C LEU A 30 7.30 -1.01 15.72
N SER A 31 7.07 0.28 16.03
CA SER A 31 8.05 1.15 16.69
C SER A 31 8.51 0.63 18.06
N ARG A 32 7.70 -0.21 18.70
CA ARG A 32 7.96 -0.79 20.04
C ARG A 32 8.65 -2.15 19.99
N LEU A 33 8.83 -2.73 18.80
CA LEU A 33 9.36 -4.07 18.62
C LEU A 33 10.77 -4.01 18.02
N ARG A 34 11.69 -4.78 18.61
CA ARG A 34 13.08 -4.89 18.16
C ARG A 34 13.31 -6.09 17.24
N ASP A 35 12.58 -7.19 17.47
CA ASP A 35 12.74 -8.43 16.70
C ASP A 35 12.18 -8.27 15.28
N ALA A 36 13.04 -8.39 14.27
CA ALA A 36 12.69 -8.26 12.86
C ALA A 36 11.71 -9.36 12.39
N ARG A 37 11.82 -10.59 12.93
CA ARG A 37 10.93 -11.71 12.59
C ARG A 37 9.52 -11.48 13.12
N GLU A 38 9.42 -10.98 14.35
CA GLU A 38 8.13 -10.64 14.96
C GLU A 38 7.46 -9.49 14.19
N ARG A 39 8.21 -8.45 13.82
CA ARG A 39 7.73 -7.35 12.98
C ARG A 39 7.21 -7.85 11.63
N ALA A 40 7.98 -8.70 10.94
CA ALA A 40 7.57 -9.27 9.65
C ALA A 40 6.31 -10.13 9.77
N LEU A 41 6.18 -10.92 10.84
CA LEU A 41 4.98 -11.74 11.07
C LEU A 41 3.74 -10.86 11.32
N ILE A 42 3.84 -9.82 12.14
CA ILE A 42 2.73 -8.89 12.40
C ILE A 42 2.30 -8.20 11.10
N GLN A 43 3.24 -7.77 10.29
CA GLN A 43 2.96 -7.18 8.98
C GLN A 43 2.24 -8.18 8.06
N GLU A 44 2.77 -9.40 7.93
CA GLU A 44 2.14 -10.45 7.11
C GLU A 44 0.70 -10.73 7.56
N LEU A 45 0.47 -10.91 8.87
CA LEU A 45 -0.84 -11.15 9.43
C LEU A 45 -1.81 -9.99 9.19
N ALA A 46 -1.36 -8.75 9.35
CA ALA A 46 -2.19 -7.57 9.16
C ALA A 46 -2.53 -7.34 7.68
N TYR A 47 -1.52 -7.30 6.80
CA TYR A 47 -1.72 -7.13 5.36
C TYR A 47 -2.54 -8.25 4.76
N GLY A 48 -2.24 -9.50 5.12
CA GLY A 48 -2.92 -10.67 4.59
C GLY A 48 -4.37 -10.74 5.03
N THR A 49 -4.66 -10.53 6.31
CA THR A 49 -6.03 -10.54 6.82
C THR A 49 -6.88 -9.43 6.18
N LEU A 50 -6.35 -8.22 6.00
CA LEU A 50 -7.08 -7.14 5.34
C LEU A 50 -7.25 -7.39 3.83
N ARG A 51 -6.28 -8.04 3.18
CA ARG A 51 -6.37 -8.43 1.77
C ARG A 51 -7.54 -9.38 1.52
N TRP A 52 -7.75 -10.32 2.42
CA TRP A 52 -8.79 -11.34 2.33
C TRP A 52 -10.00 -11.06 3.22
N TYR A 53 -10.10 -9.85 3.78
CA TYR A 53 -11.09 -9.49 4.79
C TYR A 53 -12.51 -9.92 4.45
N PHE A 54 -13.03 -9.59 3.28
CA PHE A 54 -14.42 -9.87 2.90
C PHE A 54 -14.69 -11.37 2.74
N GLN A 55 -13.73 -12.16 2.32
CA GLN A 55 -13.81 -13.61 2.30
C GLN A 55 -13.80 -14.19 3.71
N LEU A 56 -12.81 -13.76 4.52
CA LEU A 56 -12.67 -14.23 5.89
C LEU A 56 -13.85 -13.85 6.77
N ASP A 57 -14.46 -12.70 6.50
CA ASP A 57 -15.65 -12.23 7.20
C ASP A 57 -16.88 -13.08 6.89
N ALA A 58 -17.08 -13.45 5.63
CA ALA A 58 -18.15 -14.37 5.24
C ALA A 58 -17.96 -15.75 5.88
N VAL A 59 -16.74 -16.27 5.89
CA VAL A 59 -16.39 -17.53 6.56
C VAL A 59 -16.65 -17.44 8.07
N LEU A 60 -16.22 -16.35 8.71
CA LEU A 60 -16.46 -16.15 10.15
C LEU A 60 -17.93 -16.09 10.46
N GLY A 61 -18.73 -15.39 9.62
CA GLY A 61 -20.19 -15.33 9.76
C GLY A 61 -20.87 -16.69 9.73
N ALA A 62 -20.39 -17.61 8.87
CA ALA A 62 -20.91 -18.98 8.80
C ALA A 62 -20.46 -19.89 9.97
N LEU A 63 -19.35 -19.54 10.62
CA LEU A 63 -18.83 -20.30 11.77
C LEU A 63 -19.40 -19.85 13.11
N LEU A 64 -19.87 -18.62 13.22
CA LEU A 64 -20.42 -18.05 14.44
C LEU A 64 -21.94 -18.29 14.50
N LYS A 65 -22.44 -18.85 15.61
CA LYS A 65 -23.88 -18.99 15.85
C LYS A 65 -24.59 -17.63 16.03
N LYS A 66 -23.88 -16.64 16.56
CA LYS A 66 -24.36 -15.27 16.76
C LYS A 66 -23.22 -14.30 16.51
N PRO A 67 -23.46 -13.11 15.93
CA PRO A 67 -22.44 -12.08 15.77
C PRO A 67 -21.82 -11.67 17.12
N LEU A 68 -20.54 -11.36 17.12
CA LEU A 68 -19.86 -10.79 18.29
C LEU A 68 -20.35 -9.36 18.53
N LYS A 69 -20.38 -8.95 19.80
CA LYS A 69 -20.76 -7.58 20.19
C LYS A 69 -19.66 -6.59 19.71
N ALA A 70 -20.05 -5.35 19.47
CA ALA A 70 -19.11 -4.30 19.03
C ALA A 70 -17.92 -4.10 19.99
N ARG A 71 -18.13 -4.27 21.30
CA ARG A 71 -17.06 -4.19 22.32
C ARG A 71 -16.01 -5.33 22.22
N ASP A 72 -16.30 -6.36 21.44
CA ASP A 72 -15.43 -7.52 21.21
C ASP A 72 -14.86 -7.50 19.78
N SER A 73 -14.68 -6.29 19.19
CA SER A 73 -14.12 -6.08 17.85
C SER A 73 -12.69 -6.61 17.74
N ASP A 74 -11.89 -6.49 18.78
CA ASP A 74 -10.55 -7.05 18.91
C ASP A 74 -10.55 -8.59 18.78
N LEU A 75 -11.47 -9.26 19.46
CA LEU A 75 -11.67 -10.71 19.36
C LEU A 75 -12.11 -11.12 17.93
N ARG A 76 -13.02 -10.34 17.30
CA ARG A 76 -13.42 -10.56 15.92
C ARG A 76 -12.21 -10.46 14.98
N CYS A 77 -11.36 -9.46 15.15
CA CYS A 77 -10.14 -9.31 14.38
C CYS A 77 -9.16 -10.47 14.62
N LEU A 78 -9.03 -10.95 15.86
CA LEU A 78 -8.23 -12.12 16.18
C LEU A 78 -8.72 -13.39 15.48
N LEU A 79 -10.04 -13.62 15.44
CA LEU A 79 -10.62 -14.74 14.68
C LEU A 79 -10.30 -14.64 13.18
N LEU A 80 -10.40 -13.45 12.60
CA LEU A 80 -10.00 -13.22 11.19
C LEU A 80 -8.52 -13.52 10.95
N VAL A 81 -7.62 -13.13 11.88
CA VAL A 81 -6.19 -13.47 11.83
C VAL A 81 -5.98 -14.98 11.89
N GLY A 82 -6.71 -15.68 12.77
CA GLY A 82 -6.66 -17.14 12.86
C GLY A 82 -7.12 -17.81 11.57
N LEU A 83 -8.24 -17.36 11.01
CA LEU A 83 -8.76 -17.86 9.72
C LEU A 83 -7.80 -17.57 8.56
N TYR A 84 -7.16 -16.40 8.53
CA TYR A 84 -6.14 -16.08 7.54
C TYR A 84 -4.97 -17.05 7.59
N GLN A 85 -4.46 -17.37 8.77
CA GLN A 85 -3.37 -18.35 8.94
C GLN A 85 -3.76 -19.72 8.41
N LEU A 86 -4.97 -20.20 8.72
CA LEU A 86 -5.45 -21.52 8.30
C LEU A 86 -5.70 -21.63 6.80
N ARG A 87 -6.10 -20.56 6.14
CA ARG A 87 -6.56 -20.59 4.74
C ARG A 87 -5.53 -20.08 3.73
N HIS A 88 -4.63 -19.20 4.15
CA HIS A 88 -3.75 -18.45 3.23
C HIS A 88 -2.27 -18.48 3.63
N MET A 89 -1.91 -19.14 4.72
CA MET A 89 -0.51 -19.31 5.13
C MET A 89 -0.13 -20.79 5.23
N SER A 90 1.13 -21.09 4.96
CA SER A 90 1.69 -22.44 5.13
C SER A 90 2.14 -22.67 6.58
N VAL A 91 1.25 -22.43 7.56
CA VAL A 91 1.52 -22.63 8.98
C VAL A 91 0.81 -23.89 9.44
N PRO A 92 1.44 -24.78 10.24
CA PRO A 92 0.77 -25.93 10.80
C PRO A 92 -0.49 -25.50 11.58
N ALA A 93 -1.61 -26.14 11.26
CA ALA A 93 -2.91 -25.72 11.77
C ALA A 93 -2.99 -25.74 13.31
N HIS A 94 -2.36 -26.73 13.95
CA HIS A 94 -2.31 -26.82 15.40
C HIS A 94 -1.57 -25.61 16.02
N ALA A 95 -0.49 -25.13 15.37
CA ALA A 95 0.26 -23.97 15.83
C ALA A 95 -0.57 -22.67 15.65
N ALA A 96 -1.23 -22.49 14.47
CA ALA A 96 -2.10 -21.35 14.23
C ALA A 96 -3.24 -21.26 15.27
N ILE A 97 -3.87 -22.40 15.59
CA ILE A 97 -4.95 -22.47 16.58
C ILE A 97 -4.43 -22.15 17.99
N ASN A 98 -3.37 -22.86 18.42
CA ASN A 98 -2.83 -22.68 19.76
C ASN A 98 -2.40 -21.22 20.02
N GLU A 99 -1.64 -20.64 19.09
CA GLU A 99 -1.18 -19.26 19.18
C GLU A 99 -2.34 -18.25 19.17
N SER A 100 -3.42 -18.50 18.43
CA SER A 100 -4.61 -17.66 18.44
C SER A 100 -5.36 -17.75 19.77
N VAL A 101 -5.42 -18.95 20.39
CA VAL A 101 -5.99 -19.13 21.73
C VAL A 101 -5.17 -18.38 22.79
N GLN A 102 -3.84 -18.44 22.72
CA GLN A 102 -2.96 -17.66 23.61
C GLN A 102 -3.13 -16.15 23.41
N ALA A 103 -3.30 -15.71 22.14
CA ALA A 103 -3.55 -14.32 21.82
C ALA A 103 -4.85 -13.78 22.45
N ALA A 104 -5.90 -14.61 22.56
CA ALA A 104 -7.15 -14.20 23.22
C ALA A 104 -6.93 -13.84 24.70
N ARG A 105 -6.05 -14.55 25.40
CA ARG A 105 -5.67 -14.20 26.79
C ARG A 105 -4.96 -12.83 26.85
N GLN A 106 -4.09 -12.53 25.89
CA GLN A 106 -3.39 -11.25 25.82
C GLN A 106 -4.27 -10.06 25.38
N LEU A 107 -5.46 -10.35 24.86
CA LEU A 107 -6.49 -9.36 24.62
C LEU A 107 -7.45 -9.20 25.81
N ASP A 108 -7.13 -9.78 26.96
CA ASP A 108 -8.00 -9.81 28.17
C ASP A 108 -9.37 -10.47 27.89
N LYS A 109 -9.38 -11.45 26.95
CA LYS A 109 -10.57 -12.21 26.53
C LYS A 109 -10.40 -13.71 26.91
N GLU A 110 -9.97 -14.01 28.12
CA GLU A 110 -9.75 -15.39 28.57
C GLU A 110 -11.02 -16.26 28.42
N TRP A 111 -12.20 -15.67 28.67
CA TRP A 111 -13.50 -16.30 28.47
C TRP A 111 -13.74 -16.80 27.04
N ALA A 112 -13.06 -16.21 26.06
CA ALA A 112 -13.25 -16.51 24.63
C ALA A 112 -12.28 -17.59 24.10
N THR A 113 -11.35 -18.10 24.91
CA THR A 113 -10.36 -19.10 24.47
C THR A 113 -11.00 -20.35 23.89
N GLY A 114 -12.07 -20.85 24.54
CA GLY A 114 -12.88 -21.95 24.03
C GLY A 114 -13.58 -21.63 22.71
N LEU A 115 -14.09 -20.43 22.55
CA LEU A 115 -14.73 -19.96 21.31
C LEU A 115 -13.70 -19.89 20.16
N VAL A 116 -12.54 -19.30 20.39
CA VAL A 116 -11.45 -19.20 19.40
C VAL A 116 -11.04 -20.59 18.93
N ASN A 117 -10.79 -21.52 19.85
CA ASN A 117 -10.44 -22.90 19.52
C ASN A 117 -11.55 -23.59 18.71
N ALA A 118 -12.81 -23.45 19.12
CA ALA A 118 -13.93 -24.09 18.44
C ALA A 118 -14.14 -23.53 17.02
N VAL A 119 -14.10 -22.22 16.83
CA VAL A 119 -14.25 -21.56 15.52
C VAL A 119 -13.14 -22.00 14.57
N LEU A 120 -11.89 -21.97 15.00
CA LEU A 120 -10.75 -22.33 14.14
C LEU A 120 -10.72 -23.84 13.81
N ARG A 121 -11.06 -24.72 14.75
CA ARG A 121 -11.20 -26.15 14.45
C ARG A 121 -12.39 -26.42 13.54
N ASN A 122 -13.51 -25.69 13.67
CA ASN A 122 -14.65 -25.82 12.76
C ASN A 122 -14.32 -25.34 11.35
N CYS A 123 -13.46 -24.31 11.20
CA CYS A 123 -12.96 -23.91 9.88
C CYS A 123 -12.33 -25.09 9.12
N GLN A 124 -11.51 -25.89 9.79
CA GLN A 124 -10.88 -27.08 9.16
C GLN A 124 -11.92 -28.18 8.85
N ARG A 125 -12.80 -28.47 9.81
CA ARG A 125 -13.78 -29.57 9.65
C ARG A 125 -14.86 -29.30 8.61
N ARG A 126 -15.19 -28.05 8.37
CA ARG A 126 -16.28 -27.63 7.47
C ARG A 126 -15.76 -26.98 6.16
N GLU A 127 -14.56 -27.35 5.73
CA GLU A 127 -13.89 -26.72 4.59
C GLU A 127 -14.76 -26.71 3.32
N ALA A 128 -15.30 -27.84 2.92
CA ALA A 128 -16.15 -27.96 1.73
C ALA A 128 -17.43 -27.08 1.81
N GLU A 129 -18.03 -26.97 2.99
CA GLU A 129 -19.20 -26.12 3.20
C GLU A 129 -18.81 -24.62 3.10
N LEU A 130 -17.67 -24.27 3.65
CA LEU A 130 -17.18 -22.88 3.64
C LEU A 130 -16.76 -22.44 2.22
N GLU A 131 -16.29 -23.34 1.36
CA GLU A 131 -16.11 -23.04 -0.06
C GLU A 131 -17.43 -22.69 -0.75
N GLY A 132 -18.52 -23.37 -0.39
CA GLY A 132 -19.88 -23.01 -0.84
C GLY A 132 -20.28 -21.60 -0.40
N VAL A 133 -19.99 -21.22 0.85
CA VAL A 133 -20.25 -19.87 1.37
C VAL A 133 -19.47 -18.80 0.59
N ILE A 134 -18.21 -19.07 0.28
CA ILE A 134 -17.36 -18.15 -0.50
C ILE A 134 -17.90 -18.02 -1.93
N ALA A 135 -18.27 -19.12 -2.55
CA ALA A 135 -18.77 -19.14 -3.93
C ALA A 135 -20.13 -18.43 -4.09
N ALA A 136 -20.94 -18.37 -3.04
CA ALA A 136 -22.27 -17.79 -3.06
C ALA A 136 -22.29 -16.24 -3.18
N SER A 137 -21.17 -15.58 -2.98
CA SER A 137 -21.07 -14.10 -3.02
C SER A 137 -19.82 -13.64 -3.72
N ASP A 138 -19.97 -12.80 -4.75
CA ASP A 138 -18.82 -12.18 -5.42
C ASP A 138 -17.94 -11.36 -4.45
N SER A 139 -18.54 -10.74 -3.44
CA SER A 139 -17.79 -10.01 -2.40
C SER A 139 -16.85 -10.95 -1.63
N ALA A 140 -17.31 -12.13 -1.25
CA ALA A 140 -16.50 -13.13 -0.57
C ALA A 140 -15.51 -13.78 -1.54
N ARG A 141 -15.97 -14.19 -2.74
CA ARG A 141 -15.17 -14.88 -3.76
C ARG A 141 -13.96 -14.06 -4.19
N TYR A 142 -14.15 -12.78 -4.44
CA TYR A 142 -13.08 -11.87 -4.87
C TYR A 142 -12.48 -11.04 -3.72
N ALA A 143 -12.95 -11.24 -2.49
CA ALA A 143 -12.48 -10.53 -1.29
C ALA A 143 -12.49 -9.00 -1.42
N HIS A 144 -13.55 -8.44 -2.02
CA HIS A 144 -13.74 -6.99 -2.21
C HIS A 144 -15.14 -6.56 -1.74
N PRO A 145 -15.33 -5.29 -1.32
CA PRO A 145 -16.65 -4.81 -0.94
C PRO A 145 -17.60 -4.83 -2.14
N GLY A 146 -18.86 -5.20 -1.92
CA GLY A 146 -19.84 -5.41 -3.00
C GLY A 146 -20.03 -4.18 -3.93
N TRP A 147 -19.92 -2.95 -3.38
CA TRP A 147 -19.99 -1.74 -4.19
C TRP A 147 -18.83 -1.64 -5.20
N LEU A 148 -17.61 -2.03 -4.77
CA LEU A 148 -16.43 -1.99 -5.65
C LEU A 148 -16.49 -3.09 -6.72
N VAL A 149 -16.96 -4.30 -6.35
CA VAL A 149 -17.21 -5.36 -7.34
C VAL A 149 -18.18 -4.90 -8.42
N LYS A 150 -19.31 -4.29 -8.03
CA LYS A 150 -20.30 -3.75 -8.98
C LYS A 150 -19.69 -2.68 -9.88
N ARG A 151 -18.89 -1.78 -9.33
CA ARG A 151 -18.26 -0.69 -10.07
C ARG A 151 -17.22 -1.21 -11.07
N VAL A 152 -16.31 -2.08 -10.63
CA VAL A 152 -15.29 -2.67 -11.51
C VAL A 152 -15.94 -3.49 -12.64
N ARG A 153 -17.01 -4.23 -12.34
CA ARG A 153 -17.77 -4.98 -13.37
C ARG A 153 -18.42 -4.05 -14.40
N ALA A 154 -18.91 -2.88 -13.98
CA ALA A 154 -19.51 -1.91 -14.90
C ALA A 154 -18.46 -1.21 -15.77
N ASP A 155 -17.31 -0.87 -15.20
CA ASP A 155 -16.24 -0.13 -15.90
C ASP A 155 -15.36 -1.05 -16.78
N TRP A 156 -15.24 -2.36 -16.43
CA TRP A 156 -14.41 -3.36 -17.10
C TRP A 156 -15.17 -4.68 -17.27
N PRO A 157 -16.23 -4.73 -18.12
CA PRO A 157 -17.15 -5.87 -18.19
C PRO A 157 -16.45 -7.19 -18.55
N ASP A 158 -15.43 -7.15 -19.39
CA ASP A 158 -14.70 -8.35 -19.83
C ASP A 158 -13.60 -8.78 -18.85
N ASP A 159 -12.99 -7.84 -18.14
CA ASP A 159 -11.80 -8.06 -17.33
C ASP A 159 -12.01 -7.93 -15.81
N TRP A 160 -13.22 -7.63 -15.35
CA TRP A 160 -13.47 -7.31 -13.93
C TRP A 160 -12.97 -8.39 -12.95
N GLN A 161 -13.05 -9.66 -13.33
CA GLN A 161 -12.59 -10.77 -12.49
C GLN A 161 -11.07 -10.76 -12.34
N SER A 162 -10.36 -10.59 -13.45
CA SER A 162 -8.89 -10.53 -13.47
C SER A 162 -8.37 -9.31 -12.70
N VAL A 163 -9.05 -8.17 -12.81
CA VAL A 163 -8.75 -6.93 -12.07
C VAL A 163 -8.87 -7.16 -10.56
N LEU A 164 -9.99 -7.74 -10.10
CA LEU A 164 -10.19 -8.02 -8.67
C LEU A 164 -9.20 -9.07 -8.15
N GLN A 165 -8.93 -10.12 -8.92
CA GLN A 165 -7.94 -11.14 -8.55
C GLN A 165 -6.53 -10.56 -8.47
N ALA A 166 -6.13 -9.68 -9.40
CA ALA A 166 -4.85 -8.99 -9.36
C ALA A 166 -4.70 -8.14 -8.09
N GLY A 167 -5.78 -7.50 -7.63
CA GLY A 167 -5.84 -6.77 -6.36
C GLY A 167 -5.57 -7.60 -5.11
N ASN A 168 -5.75 -8.93 -5.19
CA ASN A 168 -5.50 -9.86 -4.07
C ASN A 168 -4.10 -10.51 -4.11
N ARG A 169 -3.34 -10.33 -5.18
CA ARG A 169 -1.97 -10.85 -5.25
C ARG A 169 -1.04 -10.05 -4.34
N ARG A 170 0.03 -10.68 -3.87
CA ARG A 170 1.12 -9.94 -3.21
C ARG A 170 1.74 -8.97 -4.22
N PRO A 171 1.99 -7.70 -3.82
CA PRO A 171 2.65 -6.77 -4.70
C PRO A 171 4.11 -7.21 -4.94
N PRO A 172 4.61 -7.11 -6.18
CA PRO A 172 6.04 -7.26 -6.41
C PRO A 172 6.80 -6.10 -5.78
N LEU A 173 8.04 -6.33 -5.38
CA LEU A 173 8.96 -5.25 -5.07
C LEU A 173 9.56 -4.76 -6.39
N VAL A 174 9.29 -3.50 -6.70
CA VAL A 174 9.77 -2.86 -7.93
C VAL A 174 10.69 -1.71 -7.55
N LEU A 175 11.86 -1.68 -8.18
CA LEU A 175 12.87 -0.68 -8.00
C LEU A 175 12.96 0.21 -9.25
N ARG A 176 13.30 1.47 -9.05
CA ARG A 176 13.82 2.39 -10.07
C ARG A 176 15.30 2.58 -9.82
N VAL A 177 16.12 2.27 -10.81
CA VAL A 177 17.56 2.53 -10.77
C VAL A 177 17.81 4.01 -10.97
N ASN A 178 18.69 4.59 -10.18
CA ASN A 178 19.16 5.96 -10.36
C ASN A 178 20.22 5.99 -11.50
N LEU A 179 19.81 6.42 -12.70
CA LEU A 179 20.67 6.42 -13.87
C LEU A 179 21.83 7.43 -13.80
N LEU A 180 21.82 8.33 -12.83
CA LEU A 180 22.99 9.20 -12.55
C LEU A 180 24.15 8.43 -11.91
N ARG A 181 23.88 7.20 -11.41
CA ARG A 181 24.85 6.38 -10.66
C ARG A 181 25.17 5.05 -11.33
N TYR A 182 24.16 4.38 -11.85
CA TYR A 182 24.28 3.04 -12.44
C TYR A 182 23.36 2.92 -13.66
N SER A 183 23.82 2.18 -14.68
CA SER A 183 22.87 1.67 -15.65
C SER A 183 21.96 0.60 -15.02
N ARG A 184 20.82 0.33 -15.63
CA ARG A 184 19.92 -0.74 -15.17
C ARG A 184 20.63 -2.10 -15.19
N ASP A 185 21.42 -2.35 -16.23
CA ASP A 185 22.09 -3.63 -16.43
C ASP A 185 23.22 -3.83 -15.42
N ASP A 186 24.01 -2.79 -15.12
CA ASP A 186 25.02 -2.83 -14.04
C ASP A 186 24.36 -3.13 -12.68
N TYR A 187 23.21 -2.52 -12.41
CA TYR A 187 22.55 -2.78 -11.13
C TYR A 187 21.92 -4.18 -11.06
N LEU A 188 21.43 -4.73 -12.18
CA LEU A 188 21.02 -6.14 -12.26
C LEU A 188 22.17 -7.09 -11.97
N GLU A 189 23.38 -6.79 -12.47
CA GLU A 189 24.59 -7.55 -12.16
C GLU A 189 24.92 -7.50 -10.66
N ILE A 190 24.86 -6.32 -10.05
CA ILE A 190 25.06 -6.14 -8.60
C ILE A 190 24.05 -6.98 -7.79
N LEU A 191 22.78 -7.00 -8.19
CA LEU A 191 21.75 -7.84 -7.53
C LEU A 191 22.07 -9.33 -7.67
N ASN A 192 22.46 -9.76 -8.87
CA ASN A 192 22.85 -11.15 -9.16
C ASN A 192 24.03 -11.60 -8.29
N GLN A 193 25.07 -10.77 -8.13
CA GLN A 193 26.22 -11.03 -7.26
C GLN A 193 25.84 -11.20 -5.78
N GLN A 194 24.71 -10.62 -5.36
CA GLN A 194 24.14 -10.76 -4.02
C GLN A 194 23.07 -11.87 -3.92
N ALA A 195 22.96 -12.70 -4.96
CA ALA A 195 21.94 -13.76 -5.08
C ALA A 195 20.50 -13.23 -4.93
N ILE A 196 20.24 -12.00 -5.39
CA ILE A 196 18.91 -11.40 -5.45
C ILE A 196 18.40 -11.53 -6.88
N GLU A 197 17.46 -12.44 -7.11
CA GLU A 197 16.85 -12.67 -8.43
C GLU A 197 15.94 -11.47 -8.81
N ALA A 198 16.17 -10.94 -10.02
CA ALA A 198 15.48 -9.76 -10.48
C ALA A 198 15.38 -9.74 -12.01
N GLN A 199 14.37 -9.04 -12.54
CA GLN A 199 14.11 -8.94 -13.96
C GLN A 199 13.86 -7.48 -14.36
N PRO A 200 14.31 -7.02 -15.55
CA PRO A 200 14.01 -5.69 -16.04
C PRO A 200 12.53 -5.56 -16.35
N LEU A 201 11.97 -4.38 -16.11
CA LEU A 201 10.62 -4.06 -16.58
C LEU A 201 10.67 -3.70 -18.08
N THR A 202 9.68 -4.17 -18.83
CA THR A 202 9.57 -3.90 -20.28
C THR A 202 9.08 -2.50 -20.59
N HIS A 203 8.28 -1.91 -19.70
CA HIS A 203 7.58 -0.62 -19.87
C HIS A 203 8.23 0.55 -19.12
N ALA A 204 9.31 0.32 -18.38
CA ALA A 204 10.04 1.36 -17.66
C ALA A 204 11.54 1.07 -17.78
N CYS A 205 12.27 1.94 -18.50
CA CYS A 205 13.67 1.71 -18.86
C CYS A 205 14.62 1.58 -17.64
N GLN A 206 14.27 2.21 -16.53
CA GLN A 206 15.02 2.18 -15.26
C GLN A 206 14.48 1.12 -14.28
N GLY A 207 13.38 0.46 -14.66
CA GLY A 207 12.61 -0.40 -13.77
C GLY A 207 13.17 -1.81 -13.65
N ILE A 208 13.25 -2.29 -12.41
CA ILE A 208 13.60 -3.67 -12.07
C ILE A 208 12.52 -4.24 -11.15
N ARG A 209 12.07 -5.46 -11.42
CA ARG A 209 11.18 -6.23 -10.55
C ARG A 209 11.98 -7.31 -9.85
N LEU A 210 11.92 -7.36 -8.53
CA LEU A 210 12.48 -8.48 -7.77
C LEU A 210 11.50 -9.67 -7.78
N ASP A 211 12.04 -10.88 -7.92
CA ASP A 211 11.24 -12.11 -7.92
C ASP A 211 10.79 -12.50 -6.50
N ALA A 212 11.58 -12.15 -5.49
CA ALA A 212 11.21 -12.27 -4.08
C ALA A 212 11.38 -10.93 -3.34
N PRO A 213 10.51 -10.61 -2.35
CA PRO A 213 10.68 -9.40 -1.56
C PRO A 213 11.90 -9.52 -0.65
N VAL A 214 12.71 -8.47 -0.61
CA VAL A 214 13.84 -8.33 0.33
C VAL A 214 13.63 -7.07 1.18
N PRO A 215 14.17 -7.00 2.40
CA PRO A 215 14.19 -5.77 3.18
C PRO A 215 14.89 -4.65 2.40
N VAL A 216 14.35 -3.43 2.45
CA VAL A 216 14.87 -2.30 1.66
C VAL A 216 16.31 -1.95 2.05
N ASP A 217 16.66 -2.10 3.32
CA ASP A 217 18.00 -1.92 3.87
C ASP A 217 19.00 -3.01 3.45
N ALA A 218 18.52 -4.15 2.94
CA ALA A 218 19.35 -5.20 2.34
C ALA A 218 19.64 -4.98 0.84
N LEU A 219 19.02 -3.97 0.20
CA LEU A 219 19.28 -3.63 -1.19
C LEU A 219 20.64 -2.95 -1.33
N PRO A 220 21.54 -3.44 -2.23
CA PRO A 220 22.85 -2.84 -2.43
C PRO A 220 22.76 -1.34 -2.77
N GLY A 221 23.48 -0.51 -2.00
CA GLY A 221 23.56 0.93 -2.23
C GLY A 221 22.26 1.72 -2.03
N PHE A 222 21.21 1.15 -1.44
CA PHE A 222 19.93 1.87 -1.21
C PHE A 222 20.13 3.14 -0.40
N SER A 223 20.86 3.07 0.71
CA SER A 223 21.13 4.24 1.57
C SER A 223 21.95 5.32 0.84
N GLY A 224 22.77 4.92 -0.13
CA GLY A 224 23.55 5.81 -0.99
C GLY A 224 22.80 6.27 -2.24
N GLY A 225 21.53 5.97 -2.41
CA GLY A 225 20.70 6.46 -3.51
C GLY A 225 20.91 5.74 -4.85
N ALA A 226 21.40 4.48 -4.83
CA ALA A 226 21.54 3.66 -6.05
C ALA A 226 20.19 3.34 -6.68
N VAL A 227 19.18 3.12 -5.84
CA VAL A 227 17.80 2.80 -6.26
C VAL A 227 16.75 3.45 -5.37
N SER A 228 15.54 3.52 -5.89
CA SER A 228 14.32 3.90 -5.17
C SER A 228 13.26 2.83 -5.34
N VAL A 229 12.44 2.60 -4.30
CA VAL A 229 11.26 1.74 -4.42
C VAL A 229 10.15 2.55 -5.10
N GLN A 230 9.78 2.16 -6.32
CA GLN A 230 8.72 2.83 -7.06
C GLN A 230 7.99 1.84 -7.97
N ASP A 231 6.67 1.93 -8.03
CA ASP A 231 5.85 1.11 -8.94
C ASP A 231 6.19 1.41 -10.40
N GLY A 232 6.21 0.37 -11.26
CA GLY A 232 6.60 0.53 -12.66
C GLY A 232 5.74 1.52 -13.43
N ALA A 233 4.43 1.56 -13.17
CA ALA A 233 3.56 2.54 -13.81
C ALA A 233 3.84 3.98 -13.33
N ALA A 234 4.22 4.15 -12.07
CA ALA A 234 4.60 5.46 -11.54
C ALA A 234 5.92 5.98 -12.13
N GLN A 235 6.79 5.08 -12.64
CA GLN A 235 8.04 5.47 -13.31
C GLN A 235 7.79 6.14 -14.66
N LEU A 236 6.70 5.85 -15.35
CA LEU A 236 6.35 6.49 -16.62
C LEU A 236 6.06 7.99 -16.49
N ALA A 237 5.74 8.47 -15.29
CA ALA A 237 5.34 9.86 -15.09
C ALA A 237 6.44 10.87 -15.46
N ALA A 238 7.70 10.58 -15.15
CA ALA A 238 8.81 11.47 -15.51
C ALA A 238 9.11 11.43 -17.02
N GLU A 239 9.00 10.26 -17.64
CA GLU A 239 9.19 10.10 -19.09
C GLU A 239 8.11 10.88 -19.87
N LEU A 240 6.85 10.81 -19.44
CA LEU A 240 5.73 11.52 -20.07
C LEU A 240 5.81 13.06 -19.94
N LEU A 241 6.62 13.59 -19.06
CA LEU A 241 6.85 15.03 -18.93
C LEU A 241 7.67 15.61 -20.08
N ASP A 242 8.38 14.77 -20.86
CA ASP A 242 9.23 15.21 -21.97
C ASP A 242 10.17 16.36 -21.53
N LEU A 243 10.99 16.04 -20.53
CA LEU A 243 11.88 16.99 -19.86
C LEU A 243 13.03 17.43 -20.76
N ALA A 244 13.41 18.72 -20.68
CA ALA A 244 14.55 19.28 -21.38
C ALA A 244 15.38 20.21 -20.48
N PRO A 245 16.70 20.38 -20.77
CA PRO A 245 17.55 21.32 -20.04
C PRO A 245 16.96 22.73 -20.00
N GLY A 246 17.12 23.40 -18.86
CA GLY A 246 16.66 24.78 -18.66
C GLY A 246 15.17 24.96 -18.36
N GLN A 247 14.39 23.88 -18.35
CA GLN A 247 12.97 23.95 -18.01
C GLN A 247 12.74 24.16 -16.51
N ARG A 248 11.66 24.87 -16.18
CA ARG A 248 11.10 24.97 -14.83
C ARG A 248 9.96 23.96 -14.68
N VAL A 249 10.03 23.13 -13.68
CA VAL A 249 9.06 22.05 -13.48
C VAL A 249 8.36 22.20 -12.14
N LEU A 250 7.05 21.91 -12.11
CA LEU A 250 6.26 21.79 -10.89
C LEU A 250 5.84 20.33 -10.68
N ASP A 251 6.07 19.80 -9.48
CA ASP A 251 5.47 18.55 -8.99
C ASP A 251 4.43 18.88 -7.92
N ALA A 252 3.16 18.82 -8.28
CA ALA A 252 2.04 19.15 -7.41
C ALA A 252 1.45 17.87 -6.77
N CYS A 253 1.20 17.94 -5.44
CA CYS A 253 0.87 16.79 -4.59
C CYS A 253 2.05 15.80 -4.49
N ALA A 254 3.27 16.34 -4.33
CA ALA A 254 4.54 15.67 -4.58
C ALA A 254 4.89 14.55 -3.59
N ALA A 255 4.36 14.61 -2.36
CA ALA A 255 4.81 13.69 -1.31
C ALA A 255 4.40 12.22 -1.56
N PRO A 256 5.34 11.30 -1.32
CA PRO A 256 6.58 11.41 -0.54
C PRO A 256 7.85 11.78 -1.35
N GLY A 257 7.75 12.31 -2.57
CA GLY A 257 8.91 12.79 -3.34
C GLY A 257 9.51 11.77 -4.32
N GLY A 258 8.86 10.63 -4.52
CA GLY A 258 9.37 9.60 -5.45
C GLY A 258 9.39 10.05 -6.91
N LYS A 259 8.38 10.82 -7.35
CA LYS A 259 8.30 11.40 -8.68
C LYS A 259 9.16 12.66 -8.78
N THR A 260 9.20 13.50 -7.74
CA THR A 260 10.13 14.62 -7.60
C THR A 260 11.58 14.20 -7.86
N ALA A 261 12.03 13.17 -7.14
CA ALA A 261 13.38 12.62 -7.32
C ALA A 261 13.58 12.06 -8.74
N HIS A 262 12.59 11.36 -9.30
CA HIS A 262 12.69 10.81 -10.64
C HIS A 262 12.83 11.89 -11.72
N ILE A 263 12.12 12.99 -11.61
CA ILE A 263 12.25 14.15 -12.49
C ILE A 263 13.70 14.69 -12.47
N LEU A 264 14.28 14.86 -11.28
CA LEU A 264 15.67 15.34 -11.12
C LEU A 264 16.73 14.35 -11.60
N GLU A 265 16.45 13.05 -11.44
CA GLU A 265 17.33 11.99 -11.97
C GLU A 265 17.27 11.92 -13.51
N SER A 266 16.09 12.21 -14.10
CA SER A 266 15.88 12.14 -15.54
C SER A 266 16.46 13.34 -16.28
N GLU A 267 16.42 14.55 -15.71
CA GLU A 267 16.98 15.78 -16.30
C GLU A 267 17.66 16.64 -15.22
N PRO A 268 18.98 16.44 -15.02
CA PRO A 268 19.74 17.20 -14.02
C PRO A 268 19.96 18.69 -14.36
N ALA A 269 19.78 19.08 -15.63
CA ALA A 269 20.01 20.45 -16.09
C ALA A 269 18.73 21.31 -16.11
N LEU A 270 17.71 20.95 -15.31
CA LEU A 270 16.53 21.78 -15.12
C LEU A 270 16.90 23.15 -14.54
N ALA A 271 16.22 24.23 -14.98
CA ALA A 271 16.37 25.56 -14.36
C ALA A 271 15.84 25.57 -12.91
N GLY A 272 14.92 24.69 -12.58
CA GLY A 272 14.41 24.48 -11.23
C GLY A 272 13.25 23.51 -11.17
N LEU A 273 13.13 22.84 -10.04
CA LEU A 273 11.97 22.01 -9.69
C LEU A 273 11.35 22.52 -8.40
N THR A 274 10.04 22.78 -8.43
CA THR A 274 9.24 23.11 -7.26
C THR A 274 8.36 21.90 -6.93
N ALA A 275 8.43 21.40 -5.70
CA ALA A 275 7.60 20.33 -5.19
C ALA A 275 6.65 20.87 -4.12
N VAL A 276 5.33 20.66 -4.27
CA VAL A 276 4.31 21.18 -3.36
C VAL A 276 3.45 20.05 -2.82
N ASP A 277 3.27 20.00 -1.48
CA ASP A 277 2.29 19.12 -0.83
C ASP A 277 1.62 19.83 0.34
N ILE A 278 0.37 19.52 0.61
CA ILE A 278 -0.44 20.16 1.64
C ILE A 278 -0.08 19.72 3.07
N ASP A 279 0.46 18.53 3.26
CA ASP A 279 0.75 17.94 4.57
C ASP A 279 2.23 18.12 4.94
N THR A 280 2.51 19.00 5.90
CA THR A 280 3.87 19.30 6.40
C THR A 280 4.66 18.05 6.80
N ARG A 281 3.99 17.03 7.39
CA ARG A 281 4.66 15.77 7.77
C ARG A 281 5.03 14.93 6.55
N ARG A 282 4.26 15.05 5.48
CA ARG A 282 4.57 14.38 4.21
C ARG A 282 5.65 15.13 3.44
N VAL A 283 5.68 16.47 3.54
CA VAL A 283 6.75 17.33 3.00
C VAL A 283 8.11 16.91 3.57
N GLN A 284 8.20 16.59 4.87
CA GLN A 284 9.45 16.11 5.45
C GLN A 284 9.97 14.84 4.75
N ARG A 285 9.10 13.96 4.29
CA ARG A 285 9.51 12.76 3.54
C ARG A 285 10.08 13.08 2.15
N ILE A 286 9.68 14.21 1.55
CA ILE A 286 10.29 14.69 0.31
C ILE A 286 11.76 15.06 0.60
N HIS A 287 12.01 15.84 1.65
CA HIS A 287 13.37 16.21 2.07
C HIS A 287 14.21 14.96 2.35
N ASP A 288 13.71 14.04 3.19
CA ASP A 288 14.43 12.80 3.54
C ASP A 288 14.83 11.99 2.28
N ASN A 289 13.93 11.93 1.28
CA ASN A 289 14.23 11.23 0.01
C ASN A 289 15.24 11.98 -0.85
N LEU A 290 15.12 13.30 -0.98
CA LEU A 290 16.07 14.12 -1.74
C LEU A 290 17.46 14.06 -1.10
N ASP A 291 17.56 14.17 0.21
CA ASP A 291 18.83 14.06 0.96
C ASP A 291 19.50 12.71 0.73
N ARG A 292 18.73 11.61 0.84
CA ARG A 292 19.23 10.25 0.58
C ARG A 292 19.79 10.08 -0.84
N LEU A 293 19.19 10.75 -1.81
CA LEU A 293 19.54 10.67 -3.23
C LEU A 293 20.62 11.68 -3.62
N GLY A 294 20.91 12.65 -2.75
CA GLY A 294 21.84 13.76 -3.05
C GLY A 294 21.26 14.75 -4.07
N LEU A 295 19.94 14.92 -4.07
CA LEU A 295 19.21 15.80 -4.99
C LEU A 295 18.68 17.03 -4.27
N SER A 296 18.39 18.10 -5.03
CA SER A 296 17.88 19.36 -4.49
C SER A 296 16.68 19.88 -5.30
N ALA A 297 15.65 20.33 -4.60
CA ALA A 297 14.47 21.01 -5.17
C ALA A 297 13.96 22.07 -4.21
N GLN A 298 13.15 23.00 -4.71
CA GLN A 298 12.36 23.88 -3.85
C GLN A 298 11.15 23.10 -3.34
N VAL A 299 11.12 22.80 -2.04
CA VAL A 299 10.01 22.04 -1.43
C VAL A 299 9.16 22.98 -0.58
N LEU A 300 7.86 23.02 -0.86
CA LEU A 300 6.91 23.94 -0.24
C LEU A 300 5.73 23.15 0.39
N THR A 301 5.31 23.60 1.56
CA THR A 301 4.00 23.21 2.12
C THR A 301 2.94 24.17 1.60
N GLY A 302 1.95 23.64 0.85
CA GLY A 302 0.87 24.47 0.30
C GLY A 302 -0.23 23.64 -0.34
N ASP A 303 -1.43 24.20 -0.40
CA ASP A 303 -2.53 23.59 -1.16
C ASP A 303 -2.36 23.90 -2.64
N ALA A 304 -2.20 22.87 -3.48
CA ALA A 304 -2.12 23.02 -4.93
C ALA A 304 -3.38 23.68 -5.53
N ALA A 305 -4.54 23.61 -4.87
CA ALA A 305 -5.73 24.34 -5.30
C ALA A 305 -5.68 25.86 -5.02
N GLU A 306 -4.72 26.32 -4.23
CA GLU A 306 -4.57 27.73 -3.81
C GLU A 306 -3.18 28.28 -4.19
N PRO A 307 -2.80 28.31 -5.48
CA PRO A 307 -1.45 28.65 -5.92
C PRO A 307 -0.99 30.06 -5.49
N ARG A 308 -1.91 30.99 -5.30
CA ARG A 308 -1.59 32.37 -4.85
C ARG A 308 -0.85 32.41 -3.51
N GLN A 309 -0.88 31.35 -2.71
CA GLN A 309 -0.23 31.28 -1.40
C GLN A 309 1.25 30.89 -1.46
N TRP A 310 1.69 30.26 -2.55
CA TRP A 310 3.03 29.67 -2.65
C TRP A 310 3.74 29.91 -4.01
N TRP A 311 3.00 30.26 -5.06
CA TRP A 311 3.55 30.48 -6.39
C TRP A 311 4.26 31.84 -6.51
N ASP A 312 5.41 31.86 -7.18
CA ASP A 312 6.24 33.04 -7.39
C ASP A 312 5.81 33.94 -8.57
N GLY A 313 4.72 33.60 -9.26
CA GLY A 313 4.19 34.33 -10.40
C GLY A 313 4.84 34.00 -11.75
N ARG A 314 5.85 33.12 -11.80
CA ARG A 314 6.51 32.69 -13.04
C ARG A 314 5.98 31.33 -13.48
N CYS A 315 5.56 31.20 -14.74
CA CYS A 315 5.03 29.94 -15.29
C CYS A 315 6.06 28.81 -15.26
N TYR A 316 5.54 27.60 -15.26
CA TYR A 316 6.29 26.36 -15.38
C TYR A 316 6.20 25.80 -16.80
N ASP A 317 7.29 25.25 -17.33
CA ASP A 317 7.32 24.62 -18.64
C ASP A 317 6.65 23.24 -18.64
N ARG A 318 6.68 22.57 -17.48
CA ARG A 318 6.07 21.26 -17.24
C ARG A 318 5.44 21.22 -15.86
N ILE A 319 4.27 20.61 -15.75
CA ILE A 319 3.58 20.39 -14.47
C ILE A 319 3.21 18.92 -14.36
N LEU A 320 3.69 18.25 -13.31
CA LEU A 320 3.20 16.96 -12.88
C LEU A 320 2.14 17.17 -11.80
N LEU A 321 0.92 16.73 -12.06
CA LEU A 321 -0.17 16.75 -11.08
C LEU A 321 -0.52 15.31 -10.67
N ASP A 322 0.08 14.83 -9.58
CA ASP A 322 -0.25 13.54 -8.96
C ASP A 322 -1.38 13.68 -7.93
N ALA A 323 -2.55 14.05 -8.43
CA ALA A 323 -3.70 14.43 -7.63
C ALA A 323 -4.21 13.29 -6.71
N PRO A 324 -4.75 13.63 -5.52
CA PRO A 324 -5.40 12.65 -4.66
C PRO A 324 -6.47 11.87 -5.39
N CYS A 325 -6.45 10.54 -5.29
CA CYS A 325 -7.38 9.65 -5.97
C CYS A 325 -7.98 8.60 -5.03
N SER A 326 -8.84 7.72 -5.58
CA SER A 326 -9.42 6.60 -4.83
C SER A 326 -8.36 5.61 -4.32
N ALA A 327 -7.20 5.59 -4.96
CA ALA A 327 -6.14 4.62 -4.77
C ALA A 327 -6.55 3.16 -5.04
N SER A 328 -7.66 2.95 -5.78
CA SER A 328 -8.14 1.60 -6.12
C SER A 328 -7.12 0.80 -6.94
N GLY A 329 -6.28 1.46 -7.73
CA GLY A 329 -5.21 0.81 -8.49
C GLY A 329 -4.06 0.25 -7.65
N VAL A 330 -3.93 0.66 -6.37
CA VAL A 330 -2.87 0.20 -5.47
C VAL A 330 -3.38 -0.67 -4.31
N ILE A 331 -4.60 -1.19 -4.40
CA ILE A 331 -5.23 -2.06 -3.39
C ILE A 331 -4.33 -3.25 -3.02
N ARG A 332 -3.61 -3.84 -3.96
CA ARG A 332 -2.71 -4.95 -3.65
C ARG A 332 -1.56 -4.55 -2.72
N ARG A 333 -1.14 -3.27 -2.72
CA ARG A 333 -0.15 -2.71 -1.80
C ARG A 333 -0.78 -2.23 -0.49
N HIS A 334 -1.97 -1.64 -0.58
CA HIS A 334 -2.73 -1.02 0.51
C HIS A 334 -4.12 -1.65 0.62
N PRO A 335 -4.24 -2.88 1.16
CA PRO A 335 -5.51 -3.63 1.19
C PRO A 335 -6.57 -2.99 2.09
N ASP A 336 -6.18 -2.11 3.02
CA ASP A 336 -7.07 -1.31 3.86
C ASP A 336 -7.97 -0.36 3.05
N ILE A 337 -7.57 0.01 1.83
CA ILE A 337 -8.39 0.81 0.90
C ILE A 337 -9.76 0.15 0.67
N LYS A 338 -9.83 -1.17 0.59
CA LYS A 338 -11.09 -1.92 0.45
C LYS A 338 -12.10 -1.61 1.55
N LEU A 339 -11.62 -1.30 2.75
CA LEU A 339 -12.42 -1.06 3.96
C LEU A 339 -12.62 0.43 4.24
N LEU A 340 -11.62 1.24 3.92
CA LEU A 340 -11.63 2.67 4.21
C LEU A 340 -12.40 3.48 3.17
N ARG A 341 -12.32 3.09 1.89
CA ARG A 341 -12.99 3.80 0.80
C ARG A 341 -14.48 3.49 0.72
N ARG A 342 -15.28 4.49 0.38
CA ARG A 342 -16.74 4.42 0.22
C ARG A 342 -17.15 4.93 -1.16
N PRO A 343 -18.32 4.56 -1.69
CA PRO A 343 -18.80 5.04 -3.00
C PRO A 343 -18.79 6.58 -3.12
N LYS A 344 -19.24 7.29 -2.10
CA LYS A 344 -19.28 8.76 -2.08
C LYS A 344 -17.91 9.43 -2.19
N ASP A 345 -16.84 8.75 -1.78
CA ASP A 345 -15.49 9.29 -1.85
C ASP A 345 -15.02 9.42 -3.31
N ILE A 346 -15.55 8.58 -4.22
CA ILE A 346 -15.19 8.61 -5.64
C ILE A 346 -15.61 9.95 -6.28
N THR A 347 -16.84 10.36 -6.07
CA THR A 347 -17.36 11.64 -6.61
C THR A 347 -16.62 12.83 -5.97
N ALA A 348 -16.41 12.82 -4.66
CA ALA A 348 -15.72 13.91 -3.97
C ALA A 348 -14.26 14.05 -4.47
N LEU A 349 -13.56 12.92 -4.69
CA LEU A 349 -12.21 12.94 -5.23
C LEU A 349 -12.17 13.42 -6.69
N ALA A 350 -13.13 13.02 -7.53
CA ALA A 350 -13.22 13.51 -8.90
C ALA A 350 -13.40 15.04 -8.94
N SER A 351 -14.28 15.59 -8.10
CA SER A 351 -14.45 17.05 -7.99
C SER A 351 -13.17 17.74 -7.49
N ARG A 352 -12.45 17.14 -6.55
CA ARG A 352 -11.16 17.67 -6.08
C ARG A 352 -10.10 17.65 -7.18
N GLN A 353 -10.03 16.59 -7.97
CA GLN A 353 -9.11 16.48 -9.12
C GLN A 353 -9.38 17.53 -10.17
N ALA A 354 -10.66 17.77 -10.50
CA ALA A 354 -11.03 18.84 -11.43
C ALA A 354 -10.60 20.22 -10.92
N ALA A 355 -10.88 20.52 -9.64
CA ALA A 355 -10.48 21.80 -9.05
C ALA A 355 -8.95 22.00 -9.04
N LEU A 356 -8.18 20.93 -8.76
CA LEU A 356 -6.73 20.97 -8.82
C LEU A 356 -6.22 21.22 -10.24
N LEU A 357 -6.79 20.56 -11.25
CA LEU A 357 -6.41 20.76 -12.64
C LEU A 357 -6.70 22.19 -13.09
N GLU A 358 -7.86 22.74 -12.75
CA GLU A 358 -8.24 24.12 -13.04
C GLU A 358 -7.29 25.13 -12.38
N ALA A 359 -6.85 24.87 -11.15
CA ALA A 359 -5.92 25.73 -10.43
C ALA A 359 -4.49 25.67 -11.00
N MET A 360 -4.06 24.49 -11.50
CA MET A 360 -2.70 24.30 -12.03
C MET A 360 -2.57 24.74 -13.50
N TRP A 361 -3.63 24.65 -14.29
CA TRP A 361 -3.59 24.96 -15.72
C TRP A 361 -3.04 26.36 -16.05
N PRO A 362 -3.44 27.45 -15.36
CA PRO A 362 -2.92 28.79 -15.61
C PRO A 362 -1.44 28.99 -15.25
N LEU A 363 -0.82 28.06 -14.53
CA LEU A 363 0.58 28.13 -14.14
C LEU A 363 1.50 27.55 -15.24
N LEU A 364 0.94 26.87 -16.24
CA LEU A 364 1.69 26.31 -17.37
C LEU A 364 2.03 27.40 -18.36
N SER A 365 3.26 27.41 -18.85
CA SER A 365 3.67 28.27 -19.96
C SER A 365 2.96 27.89 -21.26
N ALA A 366 2.75 28.87 -22.13
CA ALA A 366 2.13 28.66 -23.45
C ALA A 366 3.01 27.82 -24.37
#